data_3f6f07fa31f30d7c54a9c22cfee07a34
#
_entry.id   3f6f07fa31f30d7c54a9c22cfee07a34
#
_cell.length_a   1.000
_cell.length_b   1.000
_cell.length_c   1.000
_cell.angle_alpha   90.00
_cell.angle_beta   90.00
_cell.angle_gamma   90.00
#
_symmetry.space_group_name_H-M   'P 1'
#
loop_
_entity.id
_entity.type
_entity.pdbx_description
1 polymer ?
#
loop_
_entity_poly.entity_id
_entity_poly.type
_entity_poly.pdbx_seq_one_letter_code
_entity_poly.pdbx_strand_id
1 'polypeptide(L)'
;MRVELTSSPKHDKKFRVTFDDGDSVDFGAKGYSNYTKHGDATRMRSYVRRHGGEIPSKLEKTMDARRIQTEMLAVDSSSTEHWSRSGIRTAGFWSRWLLWSKPTLEQAKRYITRRFGIRFKLNDNDLRATIARLRRTHGRVYAPLKYFRGLATVRDVETRYRKMLKSDYKPFETNASVKTGRKSSYTSRFKKKFPGVGGNLGDIARATGIPRSTLQTVYDRGLAAWRTGHRPGASPQAWAYARVYSYVLRGKTYRTANSDLRKK
;
A
#
# COMPACT_ATOMS: atom_id res chain seq x y z
N MET A 1 -10.23 12.01 6.02
CA MET A 1 -8.77 11.91 6.20
C MET A 1 -8.37 10.45 6.26
N ARG A 2 -7.23 10.08 5.69
CA ARG A 2 -6.67 8.72 5.74
C ARG A 2 -5.36 8.75 6.50
N VAL A 3 -5.07 7.64 7.18
CA VAL A 3 -3.82 7.47 7.93
C VAL A 3 -3.26 6.07 7.73
N GLU A 4 -1.96 5.94 7.82
CA GLU A 4 -1.27 4.66 7.84
C GLU A 4 -0.81 4.34 9.27
N LEU A 5 -1.13 3.14 9.76
CA LEU A 5 -0.70 2.67 11.08
C LEU A 5 0.39 1.63 10.89
N THR A 6 1.57 1.89 11.44
CA THR A 6 2.74 0.99 11.39
C THR A 6 3.33 0.81 12.79
N SER A 7 4.28 -0.11 12.92
CA SER A 7 5.15 -0.14 14.09
C SER A 7 6.02 1.12 14.10
N SER A 8 6.22 1.69 15.29
CA SER A 8 7.11 2.85 15.44
C SER A 8 8.58 2.47 15.19
N PRO A 9 9.36 3.27 14.47
CA PRO A 9 10.80 3.12 14.38
C PRO A 9 11.52 3.52 15.69
N LYS A 10 10.85 4.26 16.59
CA LYS A 10 11.42 4.63 17.88
C LYS A 10 11.45 3.41 18.81
N HIS A 11 12.55 3.25 19.52
CA HIS A 11 12.77 2.08 20.40
C HIS A 11 11.78 2.02 21.58
N ASP A 12 11.30 3.17 22.06
CA ASP A 12 10.40 3.31 23.23
C ASP A 12 8.90 3.35 22.87
N LYS A 13 8.54 3.44 21.56
CA LYS A 13 7.15 3.56 21.10
C LYS A 13 6.67 2.32 20.37
N LYS A 14 5.37 2.01 20.49
CA LYS A 14 4.75 0.83 19.85
C LYS A 14 4.36 1.10 18.41
N PHE A 15 3.70 2.22 18.17
CA PHE A 15 3.03 2.51 16.90
C PHE A 15 3.39 3.90 16.39
N ARG A 16 3.30 4.01 15.06
CA ARG A 16 3.34 5.27 14.33
C ARG A 16 2.09 5.39 13.48
N VAL A 17 1.44 6.55 13.54
CA VAL A 17 0.46 6.99 12.56
C VAL A 17 1.11 7.99 11.64
N THR A 18 1.00 7.76 10.32
CA THR A 18 1.47 8.69 9.29
C THR A 18 0.24 9.22 8.54
N PHE A 19 0.16 10.53 8.38
CA PHE A 19 -0.90 11.25 7.69
C PHE A 19 -0.62 11.33 6.18
N ASP A 20 -1.64 11.74 5.39
CA ASP A 20 -1.49 11.87 3.93
C ASP A 20 -0.51 12.99 3.52
N ASP A 21 -0.26 13.97 4.38
CA ASP A 21 0.72 15.06 4.19
C ASP A 21 2.16 14.67 4.55
N GLY A 22 2.37 13.47 5.08
CA GLY A 22 3.68 12.94 5.47
C GLY A 22 4.03 13.13 6.95
N ASP A 23 3.31 13.95 7.69
CA ASP A 23 3.49 14.08 9.14
C ASP A 23 3.22 12.76 9.85
N SER A 24 3.84 12.58 11.01
CA SER A 24 3.66 11.35 11.78
C SER A 24 3.66 11.58 13.29
N VAL A 25 2.96 10.69 13.99
CA VAL A 25 2.88 10.66 15.46
C VAL A 25 3.26 9.28 15.96
N ASP A 26 4.26 9.21 16.83
CA ASP A 26 4.66 7.99 17.54
C ASP A 26 3.99 7.94 18.92
N PHE A 27 3.38 6.79 19.27
CA PHE A 27 2.62 6.67 20.50
C PHE A 27 2.64 5.26 21.09
N GLY A 28 2.17 5.15 22.35
CA GLY A 28 2.13 3.90 23.11
C GLY A 28 3.52 3.46 23.57
N ALA A 29 3.76 3.43 24.87
CA ALA A 29 5.04 3.00 25.43
C ALA A 29 5.27 1.49 25.22
N LYS A 30 6.44 1.10 24.73
CA LYS A 30 6.88 -0.31 24.70
C LYS A 30 7.10 -0.83 26.11
N GLY A 31 6.92 -2.12 26.28
CA GLY A 31 7.02 -2.76 27.61
C GLY A 31 5.72 -2.72 28.42
N TYR A 32 4.83 -1.76 28.19
CA TYR A 32 3.57 -1.64 28.92
C TYR A 32 2.41 -2.28 28.17
N SER A 33 1.49 -2.91 28.92
CA SER A 33 0.24 -3.41 28.37
C SER A 33 -0.76 -2.26 28.13
N ASN A 34 -1.83 -2.52 27.40
CA ASN A 34 -2.92 -1.58 27.14
C ASN A 34 -4.25 -2.32 26.98
N TYR A 35 -5.36 -1.59 26.91
CA TYR A 35 -6.69 -2.19 26.88
C TYR A 35 -6.88 -3.15 25.69
N THR A 36 -6.31 -2.87 24.52
CA THR A 36 -6.40 -3.76 23.36
C THR A 36 -5.66 -5.10 23.53
N LYS A 37 -4.86 -5.25 24.60
CA LYS A 37 -4.13 -6.48 24.92
C LYS A 37 -4.73 -7.24 26.09
N HIS A 38 -5.10 -6.52 27.17
CA HIS A 38 -5.56 -7.20 28.40
C HIS A 38 -7.10 -7.19 28.54
N GLY A 39 -7.84 -6.31 27.83
CA GLY A 39 -9.29 -6.26 27.88
C GLY A 39 -9.91 -5.82 29.23
N ASP A 40 -9.11 -5.37 30.17
CA ASP A 40 -9.55 -5.01 31.53
C ASP A 40 -10.08 -3.56 31.55
N ALA A 41 -11.39 -3.44 31.70
CA ALA A 41 -12.08 -2.15 31.71
C ALA A 41 -11.75 -1.28 32.91
N THR A 42 -11.39 -1.88 34.07
CA THR A 42 -11.02 -1.13 35.27
C THR A 42 -9.66 -0.46 35.06
N ARG A 43 -8.73 -1.15 34.40
CA ARG A 43 -7.44 -0.57 34.03
C ARG A 43 -7.59 0.52 32.95
N MET A 44 -8.57 0.39 32.04
CA MET A 44 -8.90 1.46 31.09
C MET A 44 -9.39 2.71 31.84
N ARG A 45 -10.29 2.58 32.82
CA ARG A 45 -10.73 3.67 33.68
C ARG A 45 -9.56 4.33 34.42
N SER A 46 -8.66 3.53 34.96
CA SER A 46 -7.45 4.02 35.66
C SER A 46 -6.51 4.77 34.72
N TYR A 47 -6.39 4.34 33.46
CA TYR A 47 -5.66 5.06 32.44
C TYR A 47 -6.27 6.44 32.20
N VAL A 48 -7.57 6.51 31.95
CA VAL A 48 -8.27 7.77 31.70
C VAL A 48 -8.08 8.76 32.85
N ARG A 49 -8.22 8.29 34.10
CA ARG A 49 -7.98 9.14 35.28
C ARG A 49 -6.54 9.67 35.33
N ARG A 50 -5.53 8.81 35.18
CA ARG A 50 -4.13 9.21 35.22
C ARG A 50 -3.73 10.21 34.15
N HIS A 51 -4.43 10.20 33.02
CA HIS A 51 -4.19 11.10 31.91
C HIS A 51 -5.20 12.27 31.88
N GLY A 52 -5.70 12.68 33.05
CA GLY A 52 -6.47 13.90 33.23
C GLY A 52 -7.91 13.86 32.72
N GLY A 53 -8.44 12.67 32.42
CA GLY A 53 -9.87 12.53 32.08
C GLY A 53 -10.73 12.47 33.35
N GLU A 54 -11.82 13.21 33.36
CA GLU A 54 -12.80 13.22 34.44
C GLU A 54 -13.65 11.95 34.39
N ILE A 55 -13.65 11.18 35.47
CA ILE A 55 -14.43 9.95 35.56
C ILE A 55 -15.82 10.28 36.07
N PRO A 56 -16.91 9.95 35.32
CA PRO A 56 -18.26 10.13 35.82
C PRO A 56 -18.47 9.41 37.15
N SER A 57 -19.10 10.07 38.14
CA SER A 57 -19.27 9.56 39.54
C SER A 57 -19.86 8.15 39.55
N LYS A 58 -20.82 7.85 38.67
CA LYS A 58 -21.46 6.54 38.51
C LYS A 58 -20.50 5.42 38.06
N LEU A 59 -19.33 5.77 37.52
CA LEU A 59 -18.31 4.83 37.06
C LEU A 59 -17.15 4.67 38.02
N GLU A 60 -17.10 5.47 39.08
CA GLU A 60 -15.95 5.45 40.00
C GLU A 60 -15.80 4.12 40.75
N LYS A 61 -16.90 3.59 41.25
CA LYS A 61 -16.93 2.38 42.10
C LYS A 61 -17.44 1.13 41.37
N THR A 62 -18.03 1.27 40.18
CA THR A 62 -18.57 0.10 39.50
C THR A 62 -17.48 -0.85 39.00
N MET A 63 -17.74 -2.15 39.09
CA MET A 63 -16.90 -3.23 38.54
C MET A 63 -17.54 -3.81 37.25
N ASP A 64 -18.70 -3.29 36.83
CA ASP A 64 -19.32 -3.72 35.56
C ASP A 64 -18.46 -3.30 34.37
N ALA A 65 -17.76 -4.26 33.82
CA ALA A 65 -16.86 -4.06 32.70
C ALA A 65 -17.54 -3.52 31.44
N ARG A 66 -18.79 -3.96 31.15
CA ARG A 66 -19.57 -3.49 30.00
C ARG A 66 -19.96 -2.03 30.15
N ARG A 67 -20.42 -1.67 31.35
CA ARG A 67 -20.80 -0.31 31.67
C ARG A 67 -19.60 0.62 31.60
N ILE A 68 -18.47 0.26 32.23
CA ILE A 68 -17.22 1.03 32.15
C ILE A 68 -16.81 1.19 30.70
N GLN A 69 -16.76 0.11 29.91
CA GLN A 69 -16.34 0.15 28.48
C GLN A 69 -17.21 1.09 27.65
N THR A 70 -18.52 1.09 27.88
CA THR A 70 -19.45 1.86 27.08
C THR A 70 -19.44 3.34 27.47
N GLU A 71 -19.57 3.64 28.75
CA GLU A 71 -19.73 5.00 29.25
C GLU A 71 -18.41 5.78 29.26
N MET A 72 -17.25 5.11 29.48
CA MET A 72 -15.94 5.74 29.36
C MET A 72 -15.61 6.25 27.96
N LEU A 73 -16.33 5.81 26.93
CA LEU A 73 -16.16 6.34 25.57
C LEU A 73 -16.68 7.78 25.40
N ALA A 74 -17.54 8.24 26.32
CA ALA A 74 -18.00 9.63 26.36
C ALA A 74 -16.94 10.59 26.94
N VAL A 75 -15.95 10.08 27.67
CA VAL A 75 -14.87 10.90 28.23
C VAL A 75 -13.85 11.21 27.10
N ASP A 76 -13.98 12.37 26.51
CA ASP A 76 -13.20 12.84 25.36
C ASP A 76 -12.43 14.15 25.61
N SER A 77 -12.46 14.61 26.87
CA SER A 77 -11.67 15.73 27.37
C SER A 77 -10.68 15.26 28.43
N SER A 78 -9.58 15.97 28.53
CA SER A 78 -8.53 15.73 29.51
C SER A 78 -7.88 17.08 29.88
N SER A 79 -7.48 17.22 31.12
CA SER A 79 -6.73 18.38 31.59
C SER A 79 -5.26 18.35 31.17
N THR A 80 -4.73 17.21 30.73
CA THR A 80 -3.31 17.03 30.39
C THR A 80 -3.05 16.63 28.96
N GLU A 81 -4.06 16.16 28.23
CA GLU A 81 -3.92 15.67 26.86
C GLU A 81 -5.05 16.18 25.95
N HIS A 82 -4.82 16.17 24.64
CA HIS A 82 -5.81 16.57 23.64
C HIS A 82 -6.50 15.34 23.04
N TRP A 83 -7.65 14.93 23.60
CA TRP A 83 -8.42 13.75 23.11
C TRP A 83 -9.52 14.08 22.12
N SER A 84 -9.86 15.35 21.94
CA SER A 84 -10.81 15.80 20.93
C SER A 84 -10.23 15.69 19.51
N ARG A 85 -11.05 15.93 18.49
CA ARG A 85 -10.61 15.89 17.09
C ARG A 85 -9.43 16.83 16.79
N SER A 86 -9.30 17.94 17.49
CA SER A 86 -8.16 18.86 17.33
C SER A 86 -6.83 18.24 17.74
N GLY A 87 -6.84 17.26 18.64
CA GLY A 87 -5.66 16.55 19.13
C GLY A 87 -5.13 15.42 18.24
N ILE A 88 -5.65 15.25 17.03
CA ILE A 88 -5.27 14.12 16.14
C ILE A 88 -3.76 14.04 15.81
N ARG A 89 -3.04 15.13 16.01
CA ARG A 89 -1.57 15.19 15.81
C ARG A 89 -0.78 14.99 17.11
N THR A 90 -1.43 14.50 18.15
CA THR A 90 -0.78 14.23 19.45
C THR A 90 -0.78 12.75 19.80
N ALA A 91 0.23 12.32 20.55
CA ALA A 91 0.33 10.95 21.04
C ALA A 91 -0.82 10.59 22.01
N GLY A 92 -1.31 11.55 22.78
CA GLY A 92 -2.43 11.39 23.70
C GLY A 92 -3.70 10.95 22.99
N PHE A 93 -4.07 11.63 21.88
CA PHE A 93 -5.22 11.23 21.07
C PHE A 93 -5.16 9.76 20.64
N TRP A 94 -4.03 9.35 20.03
CA TRP A 94 -3.88 8.00 19.52
C TRP A 94 -3.80 6.96 20.63
N SER A 95 -3.14 7.26 21.74
CA SER A 95 -3.12 6.39 22.91
C SER A 95 -4.53 6.20 23.46
N ARG A 96 -5.26 7.29 23.69
CA ARG A 96 -6.62 7.25 24.21
C ARG A 96 -7.55 6.43 23.34
N TRP A 97 -7.60 6.73 22.02
CA TRP A 97 -8.61 6.15 21.16
C TRP A 97 -8.22 4.84 20.49
N LEU A 98 -6.92 4.60 20.22
CA LEU A 98 -6.49 3.37 19.59
C LEU A 98 -6.11 2.28 20.59
N LEU A 99 -5.54 2.65 21.73
CA LEU A 99 -5.04 1.67 22.71
C LEU A 99 -5.94 1.48 23.93
N TRP A 100 -6.74 2.51 24.28
CA TRP A 100 -7.49 2.55 25.51
C TRP A 100 -9.00 2.81 25.33
N SER A 101 -9.57 2.54 24.14
CA SER A 101 -11.02 2.69 23.90
C SER A 101 -11.77 1.38 23.73
N LYS A 102 -11.18 0.40 23.06
CA LYS A 102 -11.81 -0.88 22.71
C LYS A 102 -10.88 -2.05 23.01
N PRO A 103 -11.44 -3.27 23.26
CA PRO A 103 -10.63 -4.42 23.64
C PRO A 103 -9.78 -5.02 22.52
N THR A 104 -10.00 -4.61 21.28
CA THR A 104 -9.13 -5.01 20.16
C THR A 104 -8.79 -3.81 19.28
N LEU A 105 -7.61 -3.88 18.65
CA LEU A 105 -7.13 -2.84 17.75
C LEU A 105 -8.11 -2.59 16.57
N GLU A 106 -8.68 -3.65 16.03
CA GLU A 106 -9.65 -3.55 14.92
C GLU A 106 -10.95 -2.87 15.34
N GLN A 107 -11.44 -3.14 16.55
CA GLN A 107 -12.61 -2.44 17.11
C GLN A 107 -12.31 -0.97 17.37
N ALA A 108 -11.09 -0.66 17.87
CA ALA A 108 -10.63 0.71 18.09
C ALA A 108 -10.54 1.49 16.76
N LYS A 109 -9.95 0.91 15.71
CA LYS A 109 -9.90 1.51 14.36
C LYS A 109 -11.32 1.81 13.84
N ARG A 110 -12.23 0.85 13.94
CA ARG A 110 -13.64 1.06 13.52
C ARG A 110 -14.32 2.16 14.32
N TYR A 111 -14.06 2.23 15.63
CA TYR A 111 -14.60 3.28 16.50
C TYR A 111 -14.07 4.67 16.09
N ILE A 112 -12.76 4.80 15.90
CA ILE A 112 -12.12 6.04 15.43
C ILE A 112 -12.67 6.47 14.06
N THR A 113 -12.86 5.52 13.14
CA THR A 113 -13.42 5.83 11.83
C THR A 113 -14.85 6.37 11.94
N ARG A 114 -15.70 5.77 12.76
CA ARG A 114 -17.09 6.23 12.96
C ARG A 114 -17.16 7.56 13.69
N ARG A 115 -16.36 7.74 14.74
CA ARG A 115 -16.43 8.94 15.60
C ARG A 115 -15.76 10.17 14.98
N PHE A 116 -14.58 9.98 14.38
CA PHE A 116 -13.73 11.08 13.92
C PHE A 116 -13.58 11.17 12.40
N GLY A 117 -14.14 10.24 11.63
CA GLY A 117 -14.02 10.22 10.17
C GLY A 117 -12.62 9.87 9.67
N ILE A 118 -11.78 9.25 10.53
CA ILE A 118 -10.41 8.87 10.19
C ILE A 118 -10.40 7.44 9.65
N ARG A 119 -9.96 7.25 8.41
CA ARG A 119 -9.86 5.94 7.75
C ARG A 119 -8.43 5.43 7.79
N PHE A 120 -8.24 4.21 8.23
CA PHE A 120 -6.94 3.54 8.24
C PHE A 120 -6.67 2.90 6.88
N LYS A 121 -5.48 3.12 6.33
CA LYS A 121 -5.00 2.40 5.15
C LYS A 121 -4.83 0.91 5.51
N LEU A 122 -5.11 0.04 4.56
CA LEU A 122 -4.88 -1.40 4.74
C LEU A 122 -3.39 -1.67 4.79
N ASN A 123 -2.96 -2.51 5.73
CA ASN A 123 -1.58 -2.95 5.81
C ASN A 123 -1.26 -4.03 4.76
N ASP A 124 0.01 -4.36 4.56
CA ASP A 124 0.45 -5.32 3.56
C ASP A 124 -0.16 -6.73 3.77
N ASN A 125 -0.42 -7.15 5.02
CA ASN A 125 -1.04 -8.45 5.30
C ASN A 125 -2.52 -8.46 4.92
N ASP A 126 -3.27 -7.40 5.26
CA ASP A 126 -4.67 -7.24 4.84
C ASP A 126 -4.79 -7.24 3.31
N LEU A 127 -3.88 -6.53 2.63
CA LEU A 127 -3.81 -6.47 1.18
C LEU A 127 -3.52 -7.85 0.57
N ARG A 128 -2.53 -8.58 1.11
CA ARG A 128 -2.18 -9.94 0.64
C ARG A 128 -3.35 -10.91 0.81
N ALA A 129 -3.99 -10.90 1.97
CA ALA A 129 -5.16 -11.76 2.25
C ALA A 129 -6.32 -11.45 1.30
N THR A 130 -6.61 -10.15 1.08
CA THR A 130 -7.67 -9.71 0.17
C THR A 130 -7.37 -10.10 -1.27
N ILE A 131 -6.15 -9.85 -1.77
CA ILE A 131 -5.74 -10.22 -3.13
C ILE A 131 -5.77 -11.74 -3.32
N ALA A 132 -5.33 -12.52 -2.33
CA ALA A 132 -5.39 -13.98 -2.38
C ALA A 132 -6.84 -14.49 -2.48
N ARG A 133 -7.77 -13.90 -1.73
CA ARG A 133 -9.19 -14.18 -1.83
C ARG A 133 -9.72 -13.86 -3.24
N LEU A 134 -9.42 -12.66 -3.76
CA LEU A 134 -9.89 -12.23 -5.09
C LEU A 134 -9.34 -13.11 -6.22
N ARG A 135 -8.12 -13.61 -6.09
CA ARG A 135 -7.56 -14.59 -7.05
C ARG A 135 -8.35 -15.90 -7.11
N ARG A 136 -8.88 -16.36 -5.96
CA ARG A 136 -9.72 -17.57 -5.91
C ARG A 136 -11.10 -17.32 -6.50
N THR A 137 -11.70 -16.16 -6.25
CA THR A 137 -13.09 -15.86 -6.66
C THR A 137 -13.23 -15.31 -8.07
N HIS A 138 -12.22 -14.61 -8.60
CA HIS A 138 -12.31 -13.90 -9.88
C HIS A 138 -11.23 -14.31 -10.89
N GLY A 139 -10.39 -15.28 -10.56
CA GLY A 139 -9.29 -15.71 -11.42
C GLY A 139 -7.99 -14.96 -11.17
N ARG A 140 -6.90 -15.46 -11.75
CA ARG A 140 -5.55 -14.93 -11.56
C ARG A 140 -5.25 -13.79 -12.53
N VAL A 141 -4.71 -12.70 -12.02
CA VAL A 141 -4.16 -11.59 -12.80
C VAL A 141 -2.86 -11.10 -12.11
N TYR A 142 -2.02 -10.42 -12.87
CA TYR A 142 -0.83 -9.79 -12.30
C TYR A 142 -1.24 -8.62 -11.40
N ALA A 143 -1.24 -8.84 -10.10
CA ALA A 143 -1.69 -7.91 -9.08
C ALA A 143 -0.64 -7.77 -7.96
N PRO A 144 0.52 -7.12 -8.23
CA PRO A 144 1.54 -6.91 -7.22
C PRO A 144 1.08 -5.93 -6.15
N LEU A 145 1.50 -6.17 -4.92
CA LEU A 145 1.07 -5.45 -3.72
C LEU A 145 1.20 -3.93 -3.82
N LYS A 146 2.27 -3.45 -4.48
CA LYS A 146 2.53 -2.02 -4.68
C LYS A 146 1.39 -1.24 -5.36
N TYR A 147 0.53 -1.91 -6.13
CA TYR A 147 -0.64 -1.28 -6.75
C TYR A 147 -1.80 -1.06 -5.79
N PHE A 148 -1.78 -1.69 -4.63
CA PHE A 148 -2.86 -1.65 -3.65
C PHE A 148 -2.51 -0.87 -2.39
N ARG A 149 -1.23 -0.59 -2.16
CA ARG A 149 -0.79 0.22 -1.02
C ARG A 149 -1.45 1.59 -1.04
N GLY A 150 -1.84 2.07 0.12
CA GLY A 150 -2.56 3.33 0.29
C GLY A 150 -4.08 3.23 0.16
N LEU A 151 -4.63 2.08 -0.22
CA LEU A 151 -6.07 1.86 -0.20
C LEU A 151 -6.57 1.67 1.24
N ALA A 152 -7.75 2.25 1.51
CA ALA A 152 -8.33 2.23 2.85
C ALA A 152 -9.39 1.14 3.04
N THR A 153 -9.96 0.60 1.95
CA THR A 153 -11.05 -0.38 2.06
C THR A 153 -10.82 -1.60 1.18
N VAL A 154 -11.38 -2.73 1.62
CA VAL A 154 -11.42 -3.98 0.82
C VAL A 154 -12.14 -3.75 -0.52
N ARG A 155 -13.19 -2.91 -0.52
CA ARG A 155 -13.92 -2.55 -1.75
C ARG A 155 -13.02 -1.85 -2.77
N ASP A 156 -12.15 -0.94 -2.32
CA ASP A 156 -11.20 -0.26 -3.21
C ASP A 156 -10.21 -1.27 -3.82
N VAL A 157 -9.74 -2.23 -3.01
CA VAL A 157 -8.87 -3.33 -3.47
C VAL A 157 -9.59 -4.17 -4.52
N GLU A 158 -10.83 -4.56 -4.29
CA GLU A 158 -11.64 -5.34 -5.24
C GLU A 158 -11.90 -4.57 -6.53
N THR A 159 -12.29 -3.30 -6.45
CA THR A 159 -12.50 -2.44 -7.62
C THR A 159 -11.23 -2.37 -8.47
N ARG A 160 -10.08 -2.18 -7.84
CA ARG A 160 -8.79 -2.13 -8.51
C ARG A 160 -8.42 -3.48 -9.14
N TYR A 161 -8.68 -4.57 -8.43
CA TYR A 161 -8.44 -5.92 -8.94
C TYR A 161 -9.30 -6.23 -10.16
N ARG A 162 -10.59 -5.86 -10.15
CA ARG A 162 -11.51 -6.01 -11.29
C ARG A 162 -11.07 -5.22 -12.52
N LYS A 163 -10.50 -4.01 -12.33
CA LYS A 163 -9.88 -3.25 -13.43
C LYS A 163 -8.69 -4.00 -14.04
N MET A 164 -7.84 -4.59 -13.21
CA MET A 164 -6.70 -5.38 -13.68
C MET A 164 -7.12 -6.63 -14.45
N LEU A 165 -8.22 -7.29 -14.08
CA LEU A 165 -8.80 -8.38 -14.85
C LEU A 165 -9.20 -7.97 -16.29
N LYS A 166 -9.62 -6.72 -16.47
CA LYS A 166 -9.91 -6.11 -17.77
C LYS A 166 -8.68 -5.51 -18.44
N SER A 167 -7.47 -5.82 -17.98
CA SER A 167 -6.21 -5.24 -18.45
C SER A 167 -6.13 -3.71 -18.32
N ASP A 168 -6.97 -3.09 -17.50
CA ASP A 168 -6.93 -1.66 -17.21
C ASP A 168 -5.99 -1.41 -16.01
N TYR A 169 -4.77 -1.03 -16.34
CA TYR A 169 -3.72 -0.70 -15.37
C TYR A 169 -3.37 0.79 -15.40
N LYS A 170 -4.29 1.66 -15.75
CA LYS A 170 -4.03 3.11 -15.70
C LYS A 170 -3.54 3.50 -14.31
N PRO A 171 -2.60 4.47 -14.21
CA PRO A 171 -2.12 4.94 -12.93
C PRO A 171 -3.30 5.37 -12.07
N PHE A 172 -3.40 4.82 -10.88
CA PHE A 172 -4.38 5.27 -9.91
C PHE A 172 -3.81 6.46 -9.16
N GLU A 173 -4.57 7.52 -8.98
CA GLU A 173 -4.14 8.78 -8.34
C GLU A 173 -3.47 8.61 -6.97
N THR A 174 -3.80 7.52 -6.28
CA THR A 174 -3.20 7.17 -4.98
C THR A 174 -1.81 6.54 -5.07
N ASN A 175 -1.29 6.28 -6.28
CA ASN A 175 0.06 5.73 -6.49
C ASN A 175 1.06 6.84 -6.83
N ALA A 176 1.19 7.84 -5.98
CA ALA A 176 2.16 8.93 -6.11
C ALA A 176 3.64 8.48 -6.29
N SER A 177 3.94 7.21 -6.01
CA SER A 177 5.29 6.63 -6.18
C SER A 177 5.54 6.00 -7.55
N VAL A 178 4.54 5.93 -8.42
CA VAL A 178 4.75 5.47 -9.80
C VAL A 178 5.34 6.63 -10.61
N LYS A 179 6.64 6.84 -10.50
CA LYS A 179 7.37 7.71 -11.43
C LYS A 179 7.17 7.14 -12.84
N THR A 180 6.21 7.70 -13.57
CA THR A 180 6.04 7.50 -15.00
C THR A 180 7.31 8.01 -15.67
N GLY A 181 7.99 7.14 -16.42
CA GLY A 181 9.07 7.61 -17.29
C GLY A 181 10.47 7.04 -17.08
N ARG A 182 10.65 5.97 -16.30
CA ARG A 182 11.94 5.27 -16.34
C ARG A 182 12.11 4.58 -17.69
N LYS A 183 12.78 5.27 -18.62
CA LYS A 183 13.18 4.66 -19.90
C LYS A 183 14.00 3.40 -19.61
N SER A 184 13.72 2.32 -20.35
CA SER A 184 14.53 1.10 -20.24
C SER A 184 16.00 1.42 -20.55
N SER A 185 16.91 0.90 -19.76
CA SER A 185 18.36 1.03 -20.01
C SER A 185 18.73 0.50 -21.41
N TYR A 186 18.03 -0.51 -21.90
CA TYR A 186 18.21 -1.02 -23.27
C TYR A 186 17.78 -0.03 -24.34
N THR A 187 16.70 0.75 -24.10
CA THR A 187 16.30 1.81 -25.02
C THR A 187 17.37 2.90 -25.14
N SER A 188 17.92 3.34 -24.01
CA SER A 188 18.98 4.35 -24.00
C SER A 188 20.26 3.84 -24.65
N ARG A 189 20.66 2.60 -24.36
CA ARG A 189 21.85 1.95 -24.94
C ARG A 189 21.69 1.71 -26.44
N PHE A 190 20.51 1.30 -26.91
CA PHE A 190 20.23 1.12 -28.33
C PHE A 190 20.35 2.44 -29.08
N LYS A 191 19.69 3.51 -28.61
CA LYS A 191 19.77 4.84 -29.23
C LYS A 191 21.19 5.40 -29.28
N LYS A 192 22.00 5.09 -28.28
CA LYS A 192 23.43 5.47 -28.29
C LYS A 192 24.24 4.70 -29.34
N LYS A 193 23.95 3.39 -29.52
CA LYS A 193 24.69 2.53 -30.47
C LYS A 193 24.23 2.70 -31.90
N PHE A 194 22.96 3.05 -32.13
CA PHE A 194 22.32 3.23 -33.44
C PHE A 194 21.61 4.58 -33.48
N PRO A 195 22.35 5.69 -33.53
CA PRO A 195 21.76 7.03 -33.60
C PRO A 195 20.99 7.18 -34.92
N GLY A 196 19.82 7.84 -34.83
CA GLY A 196 18.97 8.08 -36.00
C GLY A 196 18.12 6.90 -36.49
N VAL A 197 18.30 5.69 -35.91
CA VAL A 197 17.45 4.55 -36.27
C VAL A 197 16.05 4.75 -35.72
N GLY A 198 15.06 4.76 -36.60
CA GLY A 198 13.65 4.97 -36.29
C GLY A 198 13.06 3.90 -35.38
N GLY A 199 11.90 4.23 -34.77
CA GLY A 199 11.19 3.37 -33.83
C GLY A 199 10.38 2.23 -34.45
N ASN A 200 10.64 1.85 -35.70
CA ASN A 200 9.95 0.73 -36.35
C ASN A 200 10.89 -0.45 -36.63
N LEU A 201 10.30 -1.64 -36.74
CA LEU A 201 11.07 -2.89 -36.87
C LEU A 201 11.84 -3.00 -38.19
N GLY A 202 11.36 -2.32 -39.23
CA GLY A 202 12.04 -2.30 -40.55
C GLY A 202 13.36 -1.56 -40.47
N ASP A 203 13.38 -0.37 -39.86
CA ASP A 203 14.61 0.41 -39.68
C ASP A 203 15.62 -0.31 -38.78
N ILE A 204 15.11 -0.94 -37.72
CA ILE A 204 15.96 -1.75 -36.83
C ILE A 204 16.58 -2.93 -37.61
N ALA A 205 15.79 -3.62 -38.43
CA ALA A 205 16.27 -4.74 -39.21
C ALA A 205 17.39 -4.32 -40.17
N ARG A 206 17.20 -3.21 -40.89
CA ARG A 206 18.19 -2.63 -41.82
C ARG A 206 19.48 -2.23 -41.12
N ALA A 207 19.36 -1.60 -39.95
CA ALA A 207 20.51 -1.11 -39.18
C ALA A 207 21.29 -2.23 -38.46
N THR A 208 20.67 -3.37 -38.20
CA THR A 208 21.26 -4.44 -37.39
C THR A 208 21.55 -5.74 -38.12
N GLY A 209 21.06 -5.87 -39.37
CA GLY A 209 21.14 -7.11 -40.13
C GLY A 209 20.29 -8.28 -39.60
N ILE A 210 19.48 -8.05 -38.57
CA ILE A 210 18.60 -9.07 -38.00
C ILE A 210 17.31 -9.11 -38.83
N PRO A 211 16.86 -10.30 -39.31
CA PRO A 211 15.63 -10.41 -40.08
C PRO A 211 14.42 -9.75 -39.38
N ARG A 212 13.63 -9.00 -40.10
CA ARG A 212 12.43 -8.34 -39.59
C ARG A 212 11.46 -9.34 -38.94
N SER A 213 11.33 -10.54 -39.49
CA SER A 213 10.50 -11.62 -38.94
C SER A 213 10.95 -12.02 -37.53
N THR A 214 12.25 -12.13 -37.30
CA THR A 214 12.83 -12.40 -35.98
C THR A 214 12.50 -11.28 -35.00
N LEU A 215 12.68 -10.01 -35.41
CA LEU A 215 12.37 -8.86 -34.58
C LEU A 215 10.87 -8.75 -34.28
N GLN A 216 9.99 -9.11 -35.25
CA GLN A 216 8.55 -9.18 -35.06
C GLN A 216 8.18 -10.22 -33.99
N THR A 217 8.75 -11.44 -34.07
CA THR A 217 8.52 -12.48 -33.06
C THR A 217 8.94 -12.01 -31.65
N VAL A 218 10.09 -11.35 -31.53
CA VAL A 218 10.54 -10.78 -30.26
C VAL A 218 9.58 -9.69 -29.75
N TYR A 219 9.07 -8.85 -30.64
CA TYR A 219 8.10 -7.80 -30.33
C TYR A 219 6.78 -8.40 -29.83
N ASP A 220 6.22 -9.37 -30.55
CA ASP A 220 4.96 -10.02 -30.20
C ASP A 220 5.04 -10.77 -28.87
N ARG A 221 6.15 -11.48 -28.64
CA ARG A 221 6.45 -12.07 -27.31
C ARG A 221 6.56 -10.98 -26.23
N GLY A 222 7.01 -9.79 -26.61
CA GLY A 222 7.04 -8.62 -25.73
C GLY A 222 5.64 -8.14 -25.35
N LEU A 223 4.73 -8.04 -26.32
CA LEU A 223 3.33 -7.70 -26.10
C LEU A 223 2.62 -8.74 -25.23
N ALA A 224 2.81 -10.04 -25.53
CA ALA A 224 2.25 -11.12 -24.71
C ALA A 224 2.73 -11.07 -23.27
N ALA A 225 4.03 -10.89 -23.06
CA ALA A 225 4.60 -10.76 -21.71
C ALA A 225 4.13 -9.48 -20.98
N TRP A 226 3.76 -8.42 -21.69
CA TRP A 226 3.17 -7.24 -21.08
C TRP A 226 1.76 -7.54 -20.57
N ARG A 227 0.95 -8.27 -21.33
CA ARG A 227 -0.43 -8.67 -20.92
C ARG A 227 -0.45 -9.51 -19.64
N THR A 228 0.55 -10.39 -19.45
CA THR A 228 0.64 -11.28 -18.30
C THR A 228 1.44 -10.71 -17.12
N GLY A 229 2.30 -9.73 -17.37
CA GLY A 229 3.26 -9.21 -16.38
C GLY A 229 3.40 -7.70 -16.39
N HIS A 230 2.30 -6.97 -16.54
CA HIS A 230 2.28 -5.51 -16.66
C HIS A 230 3.20 -4.81 -15.67
N ARG A 231 3.91 -3.81 -16.18
CA ARG A 231 4.79 -2.95 -15.39
C ARG A 231 4.35 -1.49 -15.48
N PRO A 232 4.18 -0.80 -14.33
CA PRO A 232 3.71 0.59 -14.34
C PRO A 232 4.69 1.48 -15.12
N GLY A 233 4.12 2.43 -15.85
CA GLY A 233 4.87 3.43 -16.58
C GLY A 233 5.40 3.01 -17.95
N ALA A 234 5.05 1.81 -18.46
CA ALA A 234 5.36 1.40 -19.81
C ALA A 234 4.10 1.02 -20.57
N SER A 235 3.91 1.57 -21.78
CA SER A 235 2.89 1.07 -22.70
C SER A 235 3.28 -0.33 -23.22
N PRO A 236 2.32 -1.13 -23.75
CA PRO A 236 2.63 -2.42 -24.38
C PRO A 236 3.72 -2.30 -25.42
N GLN A 237 3.61 -1.27 -26.28
CA GLN A 237 4.55 -1.01 -27.37
C GLN A 237 5.95 -0.64 -26.84
N ALA A 238 6.02 0.27 -25.87
CA ALA A 238 7.30 0.66 -25.26
C ALA A 238 8.00 -0.53 -24.57
N TRP A 239 7.21 -1.41 -23.97
CA TRP A 239 7.73 -2.65 -23.36
C TRP A 239 8.23 -3.63 -24.43
N ALA A 240 7.47 -3.83 -25.50
CA ALA A 240 7.85 -4.72 -26.60
C ALA A 240 9.11 -4.23 -27.29
N TYR A 241 9.21 -2.93 -27.62
CA TYR A 241 10.43 -2.35 -28.18
C TYR A 241 11.63 -2.45 -27.24
N ALA A 242 11.47 -2.26 -25.94
CA ALA A 242 12.56 -2.46 -24.97
C ALA A 242 13.10 -3.90 -25.01
N ARG A 243 12.24 -4.90 -25.27
CA ARG A 243 12.66 -6.29 -25.46
C ARG A 243 13.36 -6.50 -26.80
N VAL A 244 12.91 -5.87 -27.87
CA VAL A 244 13.61 -5.86 -29.16
C VAL A 244 15.01 -5.26 -29.01
N TYR A 245 15.14 -4.11 -28.36
CA TYR A 245 16.45 -3.49 -28.11
C TYR A 245 17.36 -4.37 -27.25
N SER A 246 16.78 -5.04 -26.23
CA SER A 246 17.54 -6.02 -25.43
C SER A 246 18.00 -7.20 -26.25
N TYR A 247 17.19 -7.67 -27.20
CA TYR A 247 17.57 -8.75 -28.10
C TYR A 247 18.71 -8.33 -29.05
N VAL A 248 18.58 -7.21 -29.73
CA VAL A 248 19.59 -6.63 -30.61
C VAL A 248 20.94 -6.43 -29.91
N LEU A 249 20.91 -5.94 -28.68
CA LEU A 249 22.09 -5.72 -27.86
C LEU A 249 22.62 -6.98 -27.16
N ARG A 250 22.13 -8.17 -27.53
CA ARG A 250 22.48 -9.47 -26.92
C ARG A 250 22.33 -9.47 -25.39
N GLY A 251 21.34 -8.71 -24.88
CA GLY A 251 21.03 -8.59 -23.47
C GLY A 251 20.24 -9.78 -22.93
N LYS A 252 19.58 -9.58 -21.78
CA LYS A 252 18.85 -10.65 -21.07
C LYS A 252 17.85 -11.37 -21.99
N THR A 253 17.05 -10.63 -22.77
CA THR A 253 16.01 -11.19 -23.65
C THR A 253 16.58 -12.11 -24.72
N TYR A 254 17.74 -11.78 -25.27
CA TYR A 254 18.47 -12.62 -26.21
C TYR A 254 18.94 -13.93 -25.59
N ARG A 255 19.40 -13.88 -24.33
CA ARG A 255 19.98 -15.04 -23.64
C ARG A 255 18.93 -16.01 -23.10
N THR A 256 17.72 -15.51 -22.78
CA THR A 256 16.67 -16.29 -22.12
C THR A 256 15.42 -16.46 -23.01
N ALA A 257 14.51 -15.51 -23.00
CA ALA A 257 13.18 -15.64 -23.59
C ALA A 257 13.12 -15.77 -25.12
N ASN A 258 14.22 -15.48 -25.83
CA ASN A 258 14.31 -15.58 -27.28
C ASN A 258 15.62 -16.28 -27.69
N SER A 259 16.11 -17.18 -26.88
CA SER A 259 17.31 -17.96 -27.17
C SER A 259 17.13 -18.88 -28.38
N ASP A 260 15.91 -19.32 -28.65
CA ASP A 260 15.49 -20.09 -29.80
C ASP A 260 15.60 -19.35 -31.16
N LEU A 261 15.60 -18.03 -31.12
CA LEU A 261 15.70 -17.17 -32.31
C LEU A 261 17.15 -16.78 -32.66
N ARG A 262 18.13 -17.31 -31.97
CA ARG A 262 19.55 -17.10 -32.33
C ARG A 262 19.84 -17.85 -33.63
N LYS A 263 20.47 -17.17 -34.59
CA LYS A 263 21.07 -17.91 -35.69
C LYS A 263 22.14 -18.87 -35.10
N LYS A 264 22.00 -20.15 -35.42
CA LYS A 264 23.06 -21.13 -35.22
C LYS A 264 24.27 -20.75 -36.08
#